data_5edcca80583c960631cb42c1ac833a2c
#
_entry.id   5edcca80583c960631cb42c1ac833a2c
#
_cell.length_a   1.000
_cell.length_b   1.000
_cell.length_c   1.000
_cell.angle_alpha   90.00
_cell.angle_beta   90.00
_cell.angle_gamma   90.00
#
_symmetry.space_group_name_H-M   'P 1'
#
loop_
_entity.id
_entity.type
_entity.pdbx_description
1 polymer ?
#
loop_
_entity_poly.entity_id
_entity_poly.type
_entity_poly.pdbx_seq_one_letter_code
_entity_poly.pdbx_strand_id
1 'polypeptide(L)' 'MEYRVVLMESEEGFSVSCPALRGCHSQGSTLDEALENIKSAIREWLDTESEERSKLSIIERIVTV' A
#
# COMPACT_ATOMS: atom_id res chain seq x y z
N MET A 1 -14.58 0.92 5.37
CA MET A 1 -13.37 1.17 6.17
C MET A 1 -12.50 2.22 5.46
N GLU A 2 -11.99 3.18 6.20
CA GLU A 2 -11.21 4.26 5.64
C GLU A 2 -9.71 4.06 5.85
N TYR A 3 -8.92 4.39 4.83
CA TYR A 3 -7.47 4.38 4.92
C TYR A 3 -6.93 5.71 4.45
N ARG A 4 -5.99 6.24 5.19
CA ARG A 4 -5.29 7.45 4.79
C ARG A 4 -4.24 7.09 3.76
N VAL A 5 -4.19 7.84 2.66
CA VAL A 5 -3.18 7.66 1.62
C VAL A 5 -2.38 8.95 1.45
N VAL A 6 -1.15 8.80 1.01
CA VAL A 6 -0.25 9.93 0.76
C VAL A 6 0.13 9.93 -0.71
N LEU A 7 -0.06 11.06 -1.36
CA LEU A 7 0.25 11.21 -2.77
C LEU A 7 1.43 12.15 -2.96
N MET A 8 2.25 11.84 -3.96
CA MET A 8 3.36 12.70 -4.38
C MET A 8 3.24 12.94 -5.87
N GLU A 9 3.21 14.20 -6.25
CA GLU A 9 3.18 14.59 -7.64
C GLU A 9 4.59 14.81 -8.18
N SER A 10 4.84 14.36 -9.39
CA SER A 10 6.09 14.58 -10.10
C SER A 10 5.80 14.82 -11.57
N GLU A 11 6.82 15.11 -12.36
CA GLU A 11 6.67 15.29 -13.79
C GLU A 11 6.13 14.05 -14.49
N GLU A 12 6.33 12.89 -13.90
CA GLU A 12 5.87 11.61 -14.45
C GLU A 12 4.45 11.24 -14.07
N GLY A 13 3.84 12.00 -13.15
CA GLY A 13 2.49 11.72 -12.68
C GLY A 13 2.42 11.70 -11.17
N PHE A 14 1.59 10.79 -10.64
CA PHE A 14 1.36 10.69 -9.21
C PHE A 14 1.78 9.32 -8.68
N SER A 15 2.45 9.32 -7.55
CA SER A 15 2.66 8.10 -6.77
C SER A 15 1.79 8.20 -5.51
N VAL A 16 1.36 7.07 -5.00
CA VAL A 16 0.47 7.02 -3.85
C VAL A 16 0.84 5.84 -2.96
N SER A 17 0.77 6.05 -1.66
CA SER A 17 1.06 5.00 -0.69
C SER A 17 0.01 4.99 0.41
N CYS A 18 -0.13 3.84 1.07
CA CYS A 18 -0.99 3.69 2.23
C CYS A 18 -0.09 3.34 3.42
N PRO A 19 0.26 4.32 4.27
CA PRO A 19 1.19 4.08 5.36
C PRO A 19 0.75 3.02 6.37
N ALA A 20 -0.55 2.83 6.53
CA ALA A 20 -1.07 1.82 7.44
C ALA A 20 -0.80 0.38 6.98
N LEU A 21 -0.53 0.19 5.69
CA LEU A 21 -0.33 -1.12 5.10
C LEU A 21 1.06 -1.18 4.48
N ARG A 22 1.95 -1.91 5.12
CA ARG A 22 3.35 -2.00 4.71
C ARG A 22 3.52 -2.44 3.26
N GLY A 23 4.22 -1.64 2.47
CA GLY A 23 4.49 -1.94 1.06
C GLY A 23 3.32 -1.70 0.12
N CYS A 24 2.20 -1.18 0.62
CA CYS A 24 1.05 -0.90 -0.22
C CYS A 24 1.21 0.46 -0.89
N HIS A 25 1.46 0.43 -2.18
CA HIS A 25 1.62 1.65 -2.97
C HIS A 25 1.15 1.44 -4.40
N SER A 26 0.91 2.53 -5.09
CA SER A 26 0.50 2.49 -6.49
C SER A 26 0.89 3.79 -7.18
N GLN A 27 0.43 4.00 -8.39
CA GLN A 27 0.73 5.19 -9.18
C GLN A 27 -0.35 5.41 -10.23
N GLY A 28 -0.34 6.59 -10.84
CA GLY A 28 -1.24 6.93 -11.91
C GLY A 28 -0.79 8.19 -12.62
N SER A 29 -1.30 8.40 -13.83
CA SER A 29 -0.99 9.60 -14.63
C SER A 29 -1.74 10.82 -14.10
N THR A 30 -2.86 10.60 -13.44
CA THR A 30 -3.68 11.65 -12.85
C THR A 30 -3.95 11.32 -11.40
N LEU A 31 -4.41 12.32 -10.64
CA LEU A 31 -4.79 12.13 -9.25
C LEU A 31 -5.87 11.06 -9.11
N ASP A 32 -6.92 11.16 -9.92
CA ASP A 32 -8.02 10.21 -9.87
C ASP A 32 -7.58 8.79 -10.20
N GLU A 33 -6.72 8.63 -11.19
CA GLU A 33 -6.18 7.33 -11.56
C GLU A 33 -5.36 6.72 -10.42
N ALA A 34 -4.49 7.52 -9.79
CA ALA A 34 -3.70 7.06 -8.66
C ALA A 34 -4.59 6.64 -7.49
N LEU A 35 -5.66 7.39 -7.21
CA LEU A 35 -6.60 7.05 -6.14
C LEU A 35 -7.36 5.76 -6.43
N GLU A 36 -7.79 5.55 -7.66
CA GLU A 36 -8.45 4.30 -8.02
C GLU A 36 -7.49 3.12 -7.95
N ASN A 37 -6.26 3.33 -8.38
CA ASN A 37 -5.24 2.27 -8.34
C ASN A 37 -4.87 1.89 -6.90
N ILE A 38 -4.78 2.85 -5.98
CA ILE A 38 -4.46 2.51 -4.59
C ILE A 38 -5.62 1.78 -3.91
N LYS A 39 -6.86 2.08 -4.28
CA LYS A 39 -8.01 1.35 -3.76
C LYS A 39 -7.91 -0.14 -4.12
N SER A 40 -7.56 -0.44 -5.36
CA SER A 40 -7.37 -1.81 -5.81
C SER A 40 -6.21 -2.48 -5.09
N ALA A 41 -5.10 -1.75 -4.93
CA ALA A 41 -3.93 -2.24 -4.22
C ALA A 41 -4.24 -2.56 -2.76
N ILE A 42 -5.03 -1.73 -2.09
CA ILE A 42 -5.44 -1.96 -0.71
C ILE A 42 -6.29 -3.23 -0.62
N ARG A 43 -7.24 -3.42 -1.53
CA ARG A 43 -8.08 -4.62 -1.54
C ARG A 43 -7.25 -5.88 -1.73
N GLU A 44 -6.31 -5.86 -2.66
CA GLU A 44 -5.42 -6.98 -2.91
C GLU A 44 -4.52 -7.25 -1.70
N TRP A 45 -4.00 -6.19 -1.08
CA TRP A 45 -3.13 -6.30 0.09
C TRP A 45 -3.87 -7.00 1.23
N LEU A 46 -5.11 -6.58 1.50
CA LEU A 46 -5.92 -7.16 2.58
C LEU A 46 -6.25 -8.62 2.31
N ASP A 47 -6.56 -8.97 1.07
CA ASP A 47 -6.86 -10.35 0.68
C ASP A 47 -5.62 -11.23 0.85
N THR A 48 -4.47 -10.78 0.38
CA THR A 48 -3.21 -11.52 0.46
C THR A 48 -2.77 -11.68 1.91
N GLU A 49 -2.85 -10.62 2.72
CA GLU A 49 -2.49 -10.66 4.13
C GLU A 49 -3.34 -11.68 4.88
N SER A 50 -4.62 -11.73 4.59
CA SER A 50 -5.54 -12.69 5.19
C SER A 50 -5.14 -14.13 4.90
N GLU A 51 -4.74 -14.41 3.66
CA GLU A 51 -4.28 -15.73 3.24
C GLU A 51 -2.93 -16.09 3.84
N GLU A 52 -1.99 -15.17 3.84
CA GLU A 52 -0.64 -15.40 4.34
C GLU A 52 -0.60 -15.63 5.85
N ARG A 53 -1.46 -14.97 6.61
CA ARG A 53 -1.52 -15.15 8.06
C ARG A 53 -1.83 -16.58 8.48
N SER A 54 -2.54 -17.32 7.65
CA SER A 54 -2.88 -18.71 7.94
C SER A 54 -1.76 -19.66 7.59
N LYS A 55 -0.74 -19.22 6.83
CA LYS A 55 0.31 -20.08 6.29
C LYS A 55 1.72 -19.76 6.78
N LEU A 56 1.96 -18.53 7.20
CA LEU A 56 3.30 -18.05 7.50
C LEU A 56 3.43 -17.56 8.94
N SER A 57 4.61 -17.78 9.51
CA SER A 57 4.97 -17.21 10.79
C SER A 57 5.61 -15.85 10.57
N ILE A 58 5.26 -14.87 11.40
CA ILE A 58 5.85 -13.55 11.35
C ILE A 58 6.93 -13.49 12.43
N ILE A 59 8.14 -13.14 12.04
CA ILE A 59 9.27 -13.00 12.96
C ILE A 59 9.70 -11.55 12.96
N GLU A 60 9.66 -10.93 14.12
CA GLU A 60 10.08 -9.55 14.29
C GLU A 60 11.31 -9.49 15.18
N ARG A 61 12.25 -8.63 14.83
CA ARG A 61 13.47 -8.43 15.58
C ARG A 61 13.82 -6.96 15.64
N ILE A 62 14.42 -6.56 16.75
CA ILE A 62 14.96 -5.21 16.91
C ILE A 62 16.47 -5.32 16.81
N VAL A 63 17.07 -4.52 15.96
CA VAL A 63 18.51 -4.48 15.82
C VAL A 63 19.04 -3.11 16.21
N THR A 64 20.21 -3.08 16.79
CA THR A 64 20.89 -1.85 17.17
C THR A 64 22.07 -1.61 16.25
N VAL A 65 22.15 -0.44 15.69
CA VAL A 65 23.25 -0.06 14.79
C VAL A 65 24.14 0.99 15.45
#